data_e758e462afbe78aae951b6bd2bb064b0
#
_entry.id   e758e462afbe78aae951b6bd2bb064b0
#
_cell.length_a   1.000
_cell.length_b   1.000
_cell.length_c   1.000
_cell.angle_alpha   90.00
_cell.angle_beta   90.00
_cell.angle_gamma   90.00
#
_symmetry.space_group_name_H-M   'P 1'
#
loop_
_entity.id
_entity.type
_entity.pdbx_description
1 polymer ?
#
loop_
_entity_poly.entity_id
_entity_poly.type
_entity_poly.pdbx_seq_one_letter_code
_entity_poly.pdbx_strand_id
1 'polypeptide(L)'
;LRSEVLSVEKDDTGFTLELNGMTVGCEKLVIATGGLSMPGLGASPFGYKIAEQFGLNVLPTRAGLVPFTLHKPLLEELQVLAGVAVPSVITAENGTVFRENLLFTHRGLSGPAVLQISSYWQPGEFVSINLLPDVDLETFLNEQRNAHPNQSLKNTLAVHLPKRLVERLQQLGQIPDVSLKQLNVRDQQALISTLTDWRVQPNGTEGYRTAEVTLGGVDTNELSSRTMEARKVPGLYFIGEVMDVTGWLGGYNFQWAWSSAWACAQDLIAVRGQ
;
A
#
# COMPACT_ATOMS: atom_id res chain seq x y z
N LEU A 1 15.48 21.48 -18.54
CA LEU A 1 14.54 20.45 -19.01
C LEU A 1 15.22 19.61 -20.08
N ARG A 2 15.00 18.30 -20.06
CA ARG A 2 15.66 17.31 -20.94
C ARG A 2 17.18 17.15 -20.67
N SER A 3 17.60 17.43 -19.44
CA SER A 3 18.99 17.22 -19.02
C SER A 3 19.01 16.02 -18.07
N GLU A 4 19.84 15.05 -18.38
CA GLU A 4 20.10 13.87 -17.54
C GLU A 4 21.36 14.15 -16.72
N VAL A 5 21.31 13.89 -15.42
CA VAL A 5 22.49 13.94 -14.55
C VAL A 5 23.21 12.61 -14.66
N LEU A 6 24.44 12.62 -15.13
CA LEU A 6 25.28 11.44 -15.36
C LEU A 6 26.12 11.10 -14.12
N SER A 7 26.72 12.12 -13.49
CA SER A 7 27.49 11.96 -12.26
C SER A 7 27.34 13.17 -11.35
N VAL A 8 27.63 12.95 -10.07
CA VAL A 8 27.70 13.98 -9.04
C VAL A 8 29.00 13.77 -8.27
N GLU A 9 29.83 14.79 -8.21
CA GLU A 9 31.05 14.79 -7.41
C GLU A 9 30.99 15.89 -6.36
N LYS A 10 31.75 15.76 -5.28
CA LYS A 10 31.85 16.76 -4.21
C LYS A 10 33.30 17.02 -3.87
N ASP A 11 33.64 18.30 -3.76
CA ASP A 11 34.91 18.77 -3.24
C ASP A 11 34.69 19.80 -2.09
N ASP A 12 35.76 20.50 -1.74
CA ASP A 12 35.71 21.53 -0.68
C ASP A 12 34.90 22.76 -1.07
N THR A 13 34.62 22.97 -2.36
CA THR A 13 33.89 24.13 -2.88
C THR A 13 32.41 23.89 -3.09
N GLY A 14 32.00 22.62 -3.16
CA GLY A 14 30.59 22.22 -3.36
C GLY A 14 30.43 20.97 -4.19
N PHE A 15 29.39 20.94 -5.02
CA PHE A 15 29.04 19.81 -5.89
C PHE A 15 29.24 20.18 -7.35
N THR A 16 29.76 19.23 -8.11
CA THR A 16 29.86 19.28 -9.56
C THR A 16 28.98 18.20 -10.18
N LEU A 17 28.03 18.60 -11.01
CA LEU A 17 27.13 17.71 -11.74
C LEU A 17 27.52 17.66 -13.20
N GLU A 18 27.76 16.48 -13.72
CA GLU A 18 27.91 16.25 -15.14
C GLU A 18 26.55 15.92 -15.77
N LEU A 19 26.19 16.67 -16.80
CA LEU A 19 24.96 16.47 -17.56
C LEU A 19 25.30 16.18 -19.03
N ASN A 20 24.29 15.82 -19.83
CA ASN A 20 24.45 15.63 -21.26
C ASN A 20 24.98 16.90 -21.93
N GLY A 21 26.33 17.00 -22.07
CA GLY A 21 27.03 18.06 -22.79
C GLY A 21 27.30 19.35 -21.99
N MET A 22 27.12 19.34 -20.66
CA MET A 22 27.45 20.49 -19.81
C MET A 22 27.77 20.05 -18.37
N THR A 23 28.58 20.85 -17.69
CA THR A 23 28.88 20.71 -16.25
C THR A 23 28.26 21.85 -15.47
N VAL A 24 27.68 21.55 -14.31
CA VAL A 24 27.06 22.55 -13.41
C VAL A 24 27.67 22.41 -12.02
N GLY A 25 28.20 23.53 -11.49
CA GLY A 25 28.65 23.62 -10.10
C GLY A 25 27.59 24.24 -9.19
N CYS A 26 27.52 23.77 -7.94
CA CYS A 26 26.66 24.37 -6.90
C CYS A 26 27.24 24.11 -5.50
N GLU A 27 27.00 25.05 -4.58
CA GLU A 27 27.40 24.90 -3.18
C GLU A 27 26.51 23.90 -2.42
N LYS A 28 25.26 23.78 -2.82
CA LYS A 28 24.24 22.95 -2.16
C LYS A 28 23.45 22.16 -3.20
N LEU A 29 23.24 20.88 -2.91
CA LEU A 29 22.53 19.96 -3.78
C LEU A 29 21.32 19.37 -3.07
N VAL A 30 20.13 19.46 -3.69
CA VAL A 30 18.89 18.87 -3.19
C VAL A 30 18.49 17.71 -4.08
N ILE A 31 18.38 16.52 -3.50
CA ILE A 31 17.88 15.30 -4.15
C ILE A 31 16.36 15.24 -3.92
N ALA A 32 15.61 15.37 -5.01
CA ALA A 32 14.14 15.41 -5.02
C ALA A 32 13.60 14.43 -6.09
N THR A 33 14.21 13.25 -6.20
CA THR A 33 13.96 12.30 -7.29
C THR A 33 12.70 11.46 -7.11
N GLY A 34 12.09 11.50 -5.93
CA GLY A 34 11.01 10.59 -5.57
C GLY A 34 11.47 9.15 -5.36
N GLY A 35 10.53 8.23 -5.33
CA GLY A 35 10.76 6.79 -5.17
C GLY A 35 10.81 6.03 -6.50
N LEU A 36 10.50 4.71 -6.45
CA LEU A 36 10.51 3.80 -7.60
C LEU A 36 9.11 3.54 -8.17
N SER A 37 8.08 4.04 -7.50
CA SER A 37 6.69 3.83 -7.93
C SER A 37 6.41 4.54 -9.24
N MET A 38 5.58 3.92 -10.09
CA MET A 38 5.21 4.42 -11.42
C MET A 38 6.42 4.65 -12.36
N PRO A 39 7.24 3.61 -12.63
CA PRO A 39 8.46 3.75 -13.45
C PRO A 39 8.18 4.29 -14.87
N GLY A 40 6.98 4.08 -15.40
CA GLY A 40 6.55 4.65 -16.67
C GLY A 40 6.46 6.19 -16.69
N LEU A 41 6.47 6.83 -15.53
CA LEU A 41 6.50 8.28 -15.37
C LEU A 41 7.91 8.85 -15.10
N GLY A 42 8.95 7.99 -15.15
CA GLY A 42 10.35 8.40 -15.00
C GLY A 42 10.93 8.17 -13.61
N ALA A 43 10.27 7.43 -12.73
CA ALA A 43 10.83 7.01 -11.46
C ALA A 43 12.11 6.18 -11.69
N SER A 44 13.16 6.48 -10.92
CA SER A 44 14.47 5.84 -11.06
C SER A 44 15.18 5.71 -9.71
N PRO A 45 16.15 4.78 -9.58
CA PRO A 45 16.93 4.62 -8.36
C PRO A 45 18.05 5.66 -8.19
N PHE A 46 18.08 6.72 -8.99
CA PHE A 46 19.21 7.67 -9.03
C PHE A 46 19.45 8.30 -7.65
N GLY A 47 18.40 8.77 -6.96
CA GLY A 47 18.56 9.40 -5.65
C GLY A 47 19.13 8.46 -4.59
N TYR A 48 18.76 7.18 -4.63
CA TYR A 48 19.33 6.16 -3.74
C TYR A 48 20.80 5.91 -4.03
N LYS A 49 21.18 5.83 -5.31
CA LYS A 49 22.59 5.70 -5.71
C LYS A 49 23.44 6.88 -5.25
N ILE A 50 22.91 8.09 -5.31
CA ILE A 50 23.59 9.27 -4.77
C ILE A 50 23.75 9.16 -3.26
N ALA A 51 22.74 8.74 -2.53
CA ALA A 51 22.81 8.53 -1.08
C ALA A 51 23.90 7.51 -0.72
N GLU A 52 23.90 6.34 -1.38
CA GLU A 52 24.91 5.29 -1.20
C GLU A 52 26.32 5.77 -1.56
N GLN A 53 26.48 6.50 -2.68
CA GLN A 53 27.74 7.08 -3.13
C GLN A 53 28.37 7.98 -2.05
N PHE A 54 27.56 8.75 -1.35
CA PHE A 54 27.99 9.63 -0.26
C PHE A 54 27.98 8.96 1.13
N GLY A 55 27.85 7.63 1.19
CA GLY A 55 27.96 6.83 2.42
C GLY A 55 26.78 6.95 3.36
N LEU A 56 25.60 7.34 2.86
CA LEU A 56 24.37 7.29 3.62
C LEU A 56 23.72 5.90 3.52
N ASN A 57 23.09 5.46 4.59
CA ASN A 57 22.34 4.23 4.61
C ASN A 57 21.03 4.37 3.80
N VAL A 58 20.75 3.37 2.96
CA VAL A 58 19.50 3.26 2.22
C VAL A 58 18.81 1.98 2.64
N LEU A 59 17.64 2.09 3.23
CA LEU A 59 16.83 0.95 3.65
C LEU A 59 16.23 0.24 2.42
N PRO A 60 16.10 -1.10 2.45
CA PRO A 60 15.58 -1.87 1.33
C PRO A 60 14.23 -1.36 0.86
N THR A 61 14.13 -1.09 -0.44
CA THR A 61 12.90 -0.54 -1.02
C THR A 61 11.94 -1.64 -1.46
N ARG A 62 10.64 -1.39 -1.30
CA ARG A 62 9.57 -2.25 -1.82
C ARG A 62 8.34 -1.41 -2.19
N ALA A 63 7.47 -1.97 -3.05
CA ALA A 63 6.21 -1.34 -3.40
C ALA A 63 5.28 -1.26 -2.18
N GLY A 64 4.67 -0.12 -1.94
CA GLY A 64 3.66 0.12 -0.91
C GLY A 64 2.39 0.73 -1.50
N LEU A 65 1.29 0.68 -0.76
CA LEU A 65 -0.04 1.07 -1.25
C LEU A 65 -0.30 0.43 -2.64
N VAL A 66 -0.21 -0.89 -2.70
CA VAL A 66 -0.16 -1.66 -3.94
C VAL A 66 -1.14 -2.83 -3.89
N PRO A 67 -1.83 -3.18 -5.01
CA PRO A 67 -2.71 -4.34 -5.06
C PRO A 67 -1.97 -5.67 -4.80
N PHE A 68 -2.65 -6.60 -4.14
CA PHE A 68 -2.22 -7.99 -4.02
C PHE A 68 -2.51 -8.79 -5.28
N THR A 69 -1.58 -9.66 -5.65
CA THR A 69 -1.82 -10.74 -6.60
C THR A 69 -2.21 -12.01 -5.85
N LEU A 70 -3.02 -12.87 -6.47
CA LEU A 70 -3.44 -14.14 -5.90
C LEU A 70 -2.79 -15.31 -6.62
N HIS A 71 -2.60 -16.43 -5.91
CA HIS A 71 -2.22 -17.70 -6.51
C HIS A 71 -3.26 -18.14 -7.53
N LYS A 72 -2.80 -18.78 -8.59
CA LYS A 72 -3.63 -19.12 -9.76
C LYS A 72 -4.95 -19.82 -9.42
N PRO A 73 -5.02 -20.84 -8.55
CA PRO A 73 -6.30 -21.48 -8.22
C PRO A 73 -7.33 -20.51 -7.64
N LEU A 74 -6.93 -19.73 -6.63
CA LEU A 74 -7.82 -18.75 -5.99
C LEU A 74 -8.19 -17.60 -6.95
N LEU A 75 -7.25 -17.18 -7.80
CA LEU A 75 -7.51 -16.15 -8.80
C LEU A 75 -8.56 -16.62 -9.81
N GLU A 76 -8.48 -17.84 -10.34
CA GLU A 76 -9.46 -18.41 -11.26
C GLU A 76 -10.86 -18.51 -10.63
N GLU A 77 -10.91 -18.75 -9.33
CA GLU A 77 -12.17 -18.73 -8.58
C GLU A 77 -12.76 -17.33 -8.43
N LEU A 78 -11.94 -16.32 -8.19
CA LEU A 78 -12.40 -14.98 -7.79
C LEU A 78 -12.40 -13.94 -8.91
N GLN A 79 -11.71 -14.15 -10.04
CA GLN A 79 -11.61 -13.17 -11.12
C GLN A 79 -12.96 -12.76 -11.73
N VAL A 80 -13.96 -13.63 -11.65
CA VAL A 80 -15.34 -13.34 -12.11
C VAL A 80 -15.99 -12.23 -11.25
N LEU A 81 -15.45 -11.94 -10.08
CA LEU A 81 -15.89 -10.87 -9.18
C LEU A 81 -15.22 -9.52 -9.50
N ALA A 82 -14.36 -9.44 -10.51
CA ALA A 82 -13.68 -8.20 -10.85
C ALA A 82 -14.67 -7.03 -10.96
N GLY A 83 -14.32 -5.91 -10.28
CA GLY A 83 -15.17 -4.73 -10.13
C GLY A 83 -16.14 -4.77 -8.95
N VAL A 84 -16.26 -5.88 -8.22
CA VAL A 84 -17.05 -5.93 -6.98
C VAL A 84 -16.26 -5.31 -5.83
N ALA A 85 -16.84 -4.33 -5.16
CA ALA A 85 -16.30 -3.74 -3.94
C ALA A 85 -17.12 -4.17 -2.72
N VAL A 86 -16.44 -4.37 -1.58
CA VAL A 86 -17.07 -4.81 -0.32
C VAL A 86 -16.48 -4.02 0.84
N PRO A 87 -17.29 -3.34 1.68
CA PRO A 87 -16.81 -2.79 2.95
C PRO A 87 -16.21 -3.92 3.80
N SER A 88 -14.99 -3.76 4.24
CA SER A 88 -14.25 -4.84 4.90
C SER A 88 -13.34 -4.31 6.00
N VAL A 89 -12.95 -5.20 6.89
CA VAL A 89 -11.81 -5.01 7.78
C VAL A 89 -10.73 -6.02 7.40
N ILE A 90 -9.52 -5.54 7.15
CA ILE A 90 -8.37 -6.40 6.81
C ILE A 90 -7.31 -6.25 7.90
N THR A 91 -6.83 -7.38 8.39
CA THR A 91 -5.82 -7.47 9.45
C THR A 91 -4.59 -8.21 8.92
N ALA A 92 -3.41 -7.61 9.08
CA ALA A 92 -2.12 -8.26 8.81
C ALA A 92 -1.65 -9.09 10.03
N GLU A 93 -0.70 -9.99 9.84
CA GLU A 93 -0.17 -10.85 10.92
C GLU A 93 0.48 -10.05 12.07
N ASN A 94 1.03 -8.88 11.77
CA ASN A 94 1.58 -7.97 12.80
C ASN A 94 0.52 -7.21 13.61
N GLY A 95 -0.77 -7.46 13.38
CA GLY A 95 -1.89 -6.85 14.08
C GLY A 95 -2.35 -5.50 13.52
N THR A 96 -1.75 -4.98 12.46
CA THR A 96 -2.23 -3.77 11.78
C THR A 96 -3.58 -4.01 11.13
N VAL A 97 -4.50 -3.07 11.28
CA VAL A 97 -5.90 -3.19 10.83
C VAL A 97 -6.29 -1.98 10.00
N PHE A 98 -6.94 -2.24 8.86
CA PHE A 98 -7.60 -1.21 8.07
C PHE A 98 -9.06 -1.57 7.79
N ARG A 99 -9.94 -0.60 7.98
CA ARG A 99 -11.38 -0.70 7.72
C ARG A 99 -11.74 0.23 6.57
N GLU A 100 -11.88 -0.36 5.39
CA GLU A 100 -12.18 0.33 4.13
C GLU A 100 -12.75 -0.68 3.12
N ASN A 101 -13.03 -0.23 1.90
CA ASN A 101 -13.45 -1.12 0.84
C ASN A 101 -12.32 -2.01 0.33
N LEU A 102 -12.61 -3.32 0.22
CA LEU A 102 -11.88 -4.28 -0.58
C LEU A 102 -12.45 -4.29 -1.99
N LEU A 103 -11.62 -4.37 -3.01
CA LEU A 103 -12.01 -4.48 -4.43
C LEU A 103 -11.42 -5.75 -5.03
N PHE A 104 -12.28 -6.58 -5.62
CA PHE A 104 -11.85 -7.70 -6.45
C PHE A 104 -11.40 -7.22 -7.83
N THR A 105 -10.26 -7.72 -8.31
CA THR A 105 -9.70 -7.37 -9.63
C THR A 105 -9.40 -8.62 -10.45
N HIS A 106 -9.03 -8.43 -11.70
CA HIS A 106 -8.60 -9.53 -12.59
C HIS A 106 -7.26 -10.17 -12.18
N ARG A 107 -6.50 -9.56 -11.27
CA ARG A 107 -5.19 -10.03 -10.82
C ARG A 107 -5.18 -10.45 -9.36
N GLY A 108 -6.22 -10.07 -8.62
CA GLY A 108 -6.29 -10.35 -7.19
C GLY A 108 -7.18 -9.37 -6.44
N LEU A 109 -6.63 -8.77 -5.40
CA LEU A 109 -7.35 -7.87 -4.49
C LEU A 109 -6.74 -6.49 -4.51
N SER A 110 -7.59 -5.47 -4.46
CA SER A 110 -7.24 -4.05 -4.42
C SER A 110 -8.25 -3.28 -3.54
N GLY A 111 -8.36 -2.00 -3.73
CA GLY A 111 -9.21 -1.11 -2.93
C GLY A 111 -8.47 -0.56 -1.71
N PRO A 112 -9.00 0.49 -1.07
CA PRO A 112 -8.30 1.22 -0.03
C PRO A 112 -7.81 0.36 1.13
N ALA A 113 -8.59 -0.64 1.56
CA ALA A 113 -8.18 -1.57 2.63
C ALA A 113 -6.97 -2.39 2.24
N VAL A 114 -6.95 -2.91 1.00
CA VAL A 114 -5.85 -3.74 0.48
C VAL A 114 -4.60 -2.90 0.23
N LEU A 115 -4.75 -1.72 -0.37
CA LEU A 115 -3.62 -0.82 -0.63
C LEU A 115 -2.91 -0.47 0.67
N GLN A 116 -3.64 -0.08 1.70
CA GLN A 116 -3.05 0.28 2.99
C GLN A 116 -2.40 -0.90 3.70
N ILE A 117 -3.08 -2.06 3.77
CA ILE A 117 -2.53 -3.23 4.45
C ILE A 117 -1.30 -3.81 3.74
N SER A 118 -1.16 -3.63 2.41
CA SER A 118 -0.01 -4.10 1.64
C SER A 118 1.32 -3.50 2.12
N SER A 119 1.29 -2.31 2.71
CA SER A 119 2.46 -1.67 3.31
C SER A 119 2.94 -2.36 4.59
N TYR A 120 2.11 -3.17 5.23
CA TYR A 120 2.37 -3.88 6.49
C TYR A 120 2.49 -5.40 6.31
N TRP A 121 2.08 -5.93 5.16
CA TRP A 121 2.19 -7.34 4.82
C TRP A 121 3.61 -7.69 4.36
N GLN A 122 4.10 -8.87 4.73
CA GLN A 122 5.36 -9.43 4.25
C GLN A 122 5.13 -10.65 3.35
N PRO A 123 6.00 -10.91 2.36
CA PRO A 123 5.89 -12.09 1.50
C PRO A 123 5.78 -13.38 2.30
N GLY A 124 4.73 -14.15 2.02
CA GLY A 124 4.44 -15.43 2.68
C GLY A 124 3.46 -15.34 3.84
N GLU A 125 3.15 -14.15 4.34
CA GLU A 125 2.16 -13.95 5.40
C GLU A 125 0.72 -14.06 4.87
N PHE A 126 -0.21 -14.33 5.79
CA PHE A 126 -1.65 -14.24 5.53
C PHE A 126 -2.18 -12.86 5.88
N VAL A 127 -3.30 -12.52 5.29
CA VAL A 127 -4.19 -11.46 5.77
C VAL A 127 -5.53 -12.07 6.15
N SER A 128 -6.13 -11.60 7.25
CA SER A 128 -7.50 -11.95 7.65
C SER A 128 -8.45 -10.86 7.16
N ILE A 129 -9.55 -11.26 6.53
CA ILE A 129 -10.53 -10.35 5.93
C ILE A 129 -11.91 -10.62 6.54
N ASN A 130 -12.46 -9.61 7.22
CA ASN A 130 -13.85 -9.59 7.62
C ASN A 130 -14.66 -8.85 6.55
N LEU A 131 -15.56 -9.57 5.88
CA LEU A 131 -16.44 -9.04 4.82
C LEU A 131 -17.75 -8.44 5.36
N LEU A 132 -18.00 -8.55 6.66
CA LEU A 132 -19.21 -8.10 7.34
C LEU A 132 -18.89 -7.36 8.66
N PRO A 133 -18.06 -6.30 8.63
CA PRO A 133 -17.51 -5.69 9.85
C PRO A 133 -18.57 -4.96 10.70
N ASP A 134 -19.74 -4.69 10.14
CA ASP A 134 -20.84 -3.98 10.80
C ASP A 134 -21.98 -4.89 11.24
N VAL A 135 -21.85 -6.22 11.02
CA VAL A 135 -22.91 -7.18 11.24
C VAL A 135 -22.47 -8.25 12.23
N ASP A 136 -23.18 -8.36 13.34
CA ASP A 136 -23.13 -9.59 14.14
C ASP A 136 -23.88 -10.69 13.37
N LEU A 137 -23.12 -11.44 12.57
CA LEU A 137 -23.70 -12.41 11.64
C LEU A 137 -24.44 -13.54 12.37
N GLU A 138 -24.00 -13.93 13.57
CA GLU A 138 -24.67 -14.97 14.37
C GLU A 138 -26.05 -14.50 14.82
N THR A 139 -26.11 -13.34 15.44
CA THR A 139 -27.39 -12.75 15.87
C THR A 139 -28.31 -12.52 14.68
N PHE A 140 -27.79 -11.92 13.59
CA PHE A 140 -28.57 -11.68 12.37
C PHE A 140 -29.18 -12.97 11.78
N LEU A 141 -28.39 -14.04 11.63
CA LEU A 141 -28.90 -15.30 11.09
C LEU A 141 -29.97 -15.94 11.99
N ASN A 142 -29.81 -15.85 13.31
CA ASN A 142 -30.79 -16.38 14.26
C ASN A 142 -32.12 -15.61 14.22
N GLU A 143 -32.07 -14.28 14.15
CA GLU A 143 -33.25 -13.43 13.99
C GLU A 143 -33.97 -13.71 12.66
N GLN A 144 -33.24 -13.77 11.56
CA GLN A 144 -33.81 -14.08 10.25
C GLN A 144 -34.39 -15.49 10.17
N ARG A 145 -33.77 -16.49 10.84
CA ARG A 145 -34.32 -17.84 10.93
C ARG A 145 -35.67 -17.86 11.64
N ASN A 146 -35.80 -17.10 12.71
CA ASN A 146 -37.04 -17.02 13.46
C ASN A 146 -38.15 -16.31 12.67
N ALA A 147 -37.80 -15.22 11.97
CA ALA A 147 -38.77 -14.43 11.22
C ALA A 147 -39.14 -15.06 9.86
N HIS A 148 -38.14 -15.65 9.14
CA HIS A 148 -38.26 -16.12 7.77
C HIS A 148 -37.62 -17.49 7.56
N PRO A 149 -38.05 -18.57 8.24
CA PRO A 149 -37.38 -19.88 8.25
C PRO A 149 -37.22 -20.51 6.86
N ASN A 150 -38.10 -20.21 5.92
CA ASN A 150 -38.07 -20.76 4.56
C ASN A 150 -37.25 -19.90 3.58
N GLN A 151 -36.74 -18.73 3.99
CA GLN A 151 -35.91 -17.90 3.14
C GLN A 151 -34.58 -18.61 2.85
N SER A 152 -34.08 -18.47 1.60
CA SER A 152 -32.76 -19.01 1.23
C SER A 152 -31.64 -18.23 1.91
N LEU A 153 -30.62 -18.93 2.37
CA LEU A 153 -29.42 -18.34 2.96
C LEU A 153 -28.78 -17.30 2.03
N LYS A 154 -28.72 -17.59 0.73
CA LYS A 154 -28.25 -16.68 -0.31
C LYS A 154 -28.97 -15.34 -0.28
N ASN A 155 -30.29 -15.33 -0.25
CA ASN A 155 -31.08 -14.09 -0.24
C ASN A 155 -30.92 -13.34 1.09
N THR A 156 -30.76 -14.05 2.18
CA THR A 156 -30.49 -13.47 3.50
C THR A 156 -29.17 -12.72 3.53
N LEU A 157 -28.10 -13.34 3.05
CA LEU A 157 -26.75 -12.73 3.01
C LEU A 157 -26.64 -11.58 1.98
N ALA A 158 -27.42 -11.63 0.90
CA ALA A 158 -27.45 -10.59 -0.13
C ALA A 158 -28.03 -9.24 0.35
N VAL A 159 -28.55 -9.18 1.57
CA VAL A 159 -28.94 -7.92 2.24
C VAL A 159 -27.71 -7.08 2.61
N HIS A 160 -26.61 -7.74 2.98
CA HIS A 160 -25.38 -7.10 3.47
C HIS A 160 -24.19 -7.25 2.51
N LEU A 161 -24.19 -8.27 1.64
CA LEU A 161 -23.11 -8.55 0.72
C LEU A 161 -23.56 -8.36 -0.74
N PRO A 162 -22.66 -7.96 -1.65
CA PRO A 162 -22.97 -7.92 -3.07
C PRO A 162 -23.45 -9.28 -3.58
N LYS A 163 -24.59 -9.27 -4.27
CA LYS A 163 -25.25 -10.51 -4.73
C LYS A 163 -24.29 -11.40 -5.54
N ARG A 164 -23.46 -10.81 -6.44
CA ARG A 164 -22.45 -11.56 -7.21
C ARG A 164 -21.44 -12.28 -6.32
N LEU A 165 -21.03 -11.69 -5.19
CA LEU A 165 -20.13 -12.33 -4.24
C LEU A 165 -20.81 -13.52 -3.57
N VAL A 166 -22.02 -13.35 -3.05
CA VAL A 166 -22.78 -14.44 -2.41
C VAL A 166 -23.01 -15.60 -3.38
N GLU A 167 -23.40 -15.30 -4.61
CA GLU A 167 -23.60 -16.31 -5.66
C GLU A 167 -22.31 -17.07 -5.98
N ARG A 168 -21.18 -16.36 -6.06
CA ARG A 168 -19.89 -17.00 -6.32
C ARG A 168 -19.42 -17.87 -5.17
N LEU A 169 -19.54 -17.41 -3.92
CA LEU A 169 -19.19 -18.20 -2.74
C LEU A 169 -20.08 -19.46 -2.61
N GLN A 170 -21.35 -19.36 -3.01
CA GLN A 170 -22.24 -20.52 -3.07
C GLN A 170 -21.80 -21.54 -4.14
N GLN A 171 -21.44 -21.08 -5.36
CA GLN A 171 -20.91 -21.94 -6.42
C GLN A 171 -19.61 -22.66 -6.01
N LEU A 172 -18.79 -22.02 -5.18
CA LEU A 172 -17.57 -22.59 -4.62
C LEU A 172 -17.80 -23.51 -3.42
N GLY A 173 -19.06 -23.69 -3.02
CA GLY A 173 -19.41 -24.51 -1.85
C GLY A 173 -19.06 -23.90 -0.50
N GLN A 174 -18.66 -22.63 -0.47
CA GLN A 174 -18.32 -21.90 0.77
C GLN A 174 -19.58 -21.39 1.49
N ILE A 175 -20.69 -21.21 0.77
CA ILE A 175 -22.01 -20.90 1.30
C ILE A 175 -22.94 -22.07 0.91
N PRO A 176 -23.58 -22.77 1.85
CA PRO A 176 -24.49 -23.87 1.52
C PRO A 176 -25.76 -23.37 0.82
N ASP A 177 -26.28 -24.18 -0.11
CA ASP A 177 -27.55 -23.88 -0.82
C ASP A 177 -28.73 -24.46 -0.04
N VAL A 178 -29.11 -23.79 1.04
CA VAL A 178 -30.17 -24.24 1.97
C VAL A 178 -31.06 -23.08 2.37
N SER A 179 -32.23 -23.39 2.90
CA SER A 179 -33.06 -22.42 3.63
C SER A 179 -32.54 -22.25 5.07
N LEU A 180 -32.88 -21.11 5.71
CA LEU A 180 -32.43 -20.80 7.07
C LEU A 180 -32.80 -21.88 8.09
N LYS A 181 -33.95 -22.52 7.98
CA LYS A 181 -34.37 -23.63 8.87
C LYS A 181 -33.49 -24.89 8.69
N GLN A 182 -32.86 -25.08 7.53
CA GLN A 182 -32.01 -26.21 7.22
C GLN A 182 -30.54 -25.98 7.59
N LEU A 183 -30.15 -24.72 7.85
CA LEU A 183 -28.80 -24.37 8.24
C LEU A 183 -28.53 -24.88 9.67
N ASN A 184 -27.74 -25.94 9.79
CA ASN A 184 -27.36 -26.50 11.08
C ASN A 184 -26.28 -25.66 11.77
N VAL A 185 -26.04 -25.91 13.05
CA VAL A 185 -25.11 -25.13 13.87
C VAL A 185 -23.67 -25.19 13.33
N ARG A 186 -23.21 -26.35 12.86
CA ARG A 186 -21.87 -26.54 12.33
C ARG A 186 -21.65 -25.72 11.06
N ASP A 187 -22.59 -25.77 10.14
CA ASP A 187 -22.51 -25.04 8.87
C ASP A 187 -22.66 -23.52 9.11
N GLN A 188 -23.47 -23.12 10.11
CA GLN A 188 -23.55 -21.72 10.52
C GLN A 188 -22.22 -21.20 11.07
N GLN A 189 -21.54 -21.96 11.92
CA GLN A 189 -20.23 -21.57 12.46
C GLN A 189 -19.15 -21.48 11.35
N ALA A 190 -19.14 -22.46 10.44
CA ALA A 190 -18.24 -22.43 9.28
C ALA A 190 -18.48 -21.23 8.39
N LEU A 191 -19.74 -20.89 8.13
CA LEU A 191 -20.15 -19.71 7.38
C LEU A 191 -19.69 -18.42 8.05
N ILE A 192 -19.90 -18.30 9.36
CA ILE A 192 -19.45 -17.14 10.15
C ILE A 192 -17.94 -16.97 10.00
N SER A 193 -17.17 -18.04 10.25
CA SER A 193 -15.72 -18.01 10.10
C SER A 193 -15.29 -17.61 8.68
N THR A 194 -15.93 -18.18 7.65
CA THR A 194 -15.63 -17.85 6.24
C THR A 194 -15.87 -16.37 5.91
N LEU A 195 -16.88 -15.75 6.45
CA LEU A 195 -17.26 -14.37 6.11
C LEU A 195 -16.62 -13.31 7.03
N THR A 196 -16.23 -13.69 8.25
CA THR A 196 -15.67 -12.74 9.24
C THR A 196 -14.17 -12.92 9.51
N ASP A 197 -13.57 -14.03 9.07
CA ASP A 197 -12.14 -14.34 9.19
C ASP A 197 -11.64 -15.08 7.94
N TRP A 198 -11.92 -14.54 6.77
CA TRP A 198 -11.45 -15.12 5.52
C TRP A 198 -9.93 -14.92 5.39
N ARG A 199 -9.18 -16.01 5.56
CA ARG A 199 -7.73 -16.00 5.50
C ARG A 199 -7.23 -16.16 4.06
N VAL A 200 -6.52 -15.15 3.58
CA VAL A 200 -5.93 -15.12 2.24
C VAL A 200 -4.42 -14.99 2.36
N GLN A 201 -3.69 -15.84 1.65
CA GLN A 201 -2.26 -15.68 1.44
C GLN A 201 -2.03 -15.08 0.05
N PRO A 202 -1.65 -13.78 -0.04
CA PRO A 202 -1.30 -13.19 -1.33
C PRO A 202 -0.09 -13.90 -1.95
N ASN A 203 -0.10 -14.06 -3.27
CA ASN A 203 1.07 -14.55 -4.01
C ASN A 203 2.21 -13.51 -4.05
N GLY A 204 1.84 -12.23 -3.88
CA GLY A 204 2.72 -11.08 -3.94
C GLY A 204 1.92 -9.82 -4.18
N THR A 205 2.60 -8.79 -4.66
CA THR A 205 1.97 -7.52 -5.07
C THR A 205 2.13 -7.29 -6.58
N GLU A 206 1.42 -6.33 -7.14
CA GLU A 206 1.60 -5.93 -8.54
C GLU A 206 2.91 -5.15 -8.80
N GLY A 207 3.67 -4.86 -7.73
CA GLY A 207 4.96 -4.19 -7.78
C GLY A 207 4.88 -2.70 -8.10
N TYR A 208 6.04 -2.09 -8.35
CA TYR A 208 6.16 -0.63 -8.53
C TYR A 208 5.32 -0.05 -9.66
N ARG A 209 4.93 -0.84 -10.65
CA ARG A 209 4.15 -0.35 -11.78
C ARG A 209 2.77 0.18 -11.38
N THR A 210 2.20 -0.34 -10.31
CA THR A 210 0.87 0.02 -9.80
C THR A 210 0.90 0.53 -8.36
N ALA A 211 2.06 0.50 -7.72
CA ALA A 211 2.24 1.02 -6.38
C ALA A 211 2.07 2.55 -6.36
N GLU A 212 1.36 3.06 -5.37
CA GLU A 212 1.25 4.51 -5.19
C GLU A 212 2.50 5.10 -4.53
N VAL A 213 3.21 4.30 -3.72
CA VAL A 213 4.40 4.74 -2.97
C VAL A 213 5.49 3.67 -2.95
N THR A 214 6.71 4.12 -2.64
CA THR A 214 7.85 3.29 -2.33
C THR A 214 8.09 3.29 -0.83
N LEU A 215 8.10 2.10 -0.20
CA LEU A 215 8.54 1.90 1.17
C LEU A 215 10.05 1.74 1.20
N GLY A 216 10.71 2.11 2.29
CA GLY A 216 12.16 2.18 2.37
C GLY A 216 12.71 3.43 1.69
N GLY A 217 14.02 3.48 1.49
CA GLY A 217 14.71 4.64 0.92
C GLY A 217 15.80 5.17 1.85
N VAL A 218 16.21 6.42 1.67
CA VAL A 218 17.26 7.03 2.48
C VAL A 218 16.83 7.06 3.95
N ASP A 219 17.64 6.43 4.81
CA ASP A 219 17.36 6.35 6.25
C ASP A 219 17.27 7.73 6.85
N THR A 220 16.14 8.03 7.50
CA THR A 220 15.89 9.33 8.13
C THR A 220 16.87 9.65 9.26
N ASN A 221 17.53 8.65 9.86
CA ASN A 221 18.59 8.84 10.86
C ASN A 221 19.84 9.49 10.26
N GLU A 222 20.07 9.36 8.97
CA GLU A 222 21.18 10.02 8.26
C GLU A 222 20.93 11.52 8.02
N LEU A 223 19.71 11.99 8.23
CA LEU A 223 19.26 13.34 7.87
C LEU A 223 18.89 14.17 9.09
N SER A 224 19.01 15.46 8.97
CA SER A 224 18.48 16.42 9.93
C SER A 224 16.95 16.54 9.76
N SER A 225 16.19 16.21 10.79
CA SER A 225 14.72 16.36 10.76
C SER A 225 14.23 17.80 10.63
N ARG A 226 15.12 18.79 10.85
CA ARG A 226 14.80 20.20 10.78
C ARG A 226 15.10 20.79 9.41
N THR A 227 16.20 20.38 8.77
CA THR A 227 16.73 20.99 7.55
C THR A 227 16.69 20.04 6.35
N MET A 228 16.48 18.74 6.55
CA MET A 228 16.59 17.70 5.53
C MET A 228 18.03 17.51 4.99
N GLU A 229 19.03 18.15 5.60
CA GLU A 229 20.45 18.01 5.25
C GLU A 229 21.03 16.68 5.73
N ALA A 230 21.88 16.08 4.92
CA ALA A 230 22.62 14.89 5.30
C ALA A 230 23.66 15.21 6.41
N ARG A 231 23.60 14.49 7.53
CA ARG A 231 24.46 14.74 8.71
C ARG A 231 25.95 14.56 8.41
N LYS A 232 26.29 13.65 7.48
CA LYS A 232 27.66 13.31 7.12
C LYS A 232 28.20 14.11 5.93
N VAL A 233 27.32 14.78 5.17
CA VAL A 233 27.68 15.43 3.91
C VAL A 233 27.08 16.85 3.89
N PRO A 234 27.80 17.84 4.41
CA PRO A 234 27.33 19.22 4.40
C PRO A 234 26.98 19.70 3.00
N GLY A 235 25.83 20.37 2.88
CA GLY A 235 25.33 20.89 1.61
C GLY A 235 24.51 19.88 0.78
N LEU A 236 24.40 18.62 1.18
CA LEU A 236 23.57 17.61 0.51
C LEU A 236 22.25 17.44 1.24
N TYR A 237 21.13 17.58 0.54
CA TYR A 237 19.78 17.52 1.08
C TYR A 237 18.96 16.44 0.36
N PHE A 238 18.03 15.79 1.08
CA PHE A 238 17.05 14.86 0.53
C PHE A 238 15.66 15.30 0.93
N ILE A 239 14.70 15.32 -0.02
CA ILE A 239 13.32 15.73 0.21
C ILE A 239 12.33 14.81 -0.50
N GLY A 240 11.14 14.67 0.06
CA GLY A 240 10.06 13.87 -0.51
C GLY A 240 10.28 12.35 -0.35
N GLU A 241 9.79 11.60 -1.31
CA GLU A 241 9.65 10.14 -1.23
C GLU A 241 10.97 9.37 -1.42
N VAL A 242 12.06 10.01 -1.76
CA VAL A 242 13.39 9.37 -1.77
C VAL A 242 13.83 8.99 -0.34
N MET A 243 13.28 9.62 0.68
CA MET A 243 13.48 9.29 2.09
C MET A 243 12.56 8.17 2.55
N ASP A 244 12.99 7.39 3.55
CA ASP A 244 12.14 6.39 4.19
C ASP A 244 11.06 7.04 5.06
N VAL A 245 10.10 7.66 4.42
CA VAL A 245 8.89 8.24 5.04
C VAL A 245 7.68 7.91 4.16
N THR A 246 6.77 7.11 4.70
CA THR A 246 5.56 6.69 3.98
C THR A 246 4.33 6.89 4.84
N GLY A 247 3.33 7.55 4.29
CA GLY A 247 2.01 7.73 4.88
C GLY A 247 0.95 6.81 4.26
N TRP A 248 -0.21 6.79 4.89
CA TRP A 248 -1.40 6.09 4.40
C TRP A 248 -2.03 6.81 3.20
N LEU A 249 -3.12 6.24 2.66
CA LEU A 249 -3.99 6.94 1.73
C LEU A 249 -4.59 8.19 2.40
N GLY A 250 -4.87 9.23 1.60
CA GLY A 250 -5.46 10.49 2.09
C GLY A 250 -4.56 11.71 1.95
N GLY A 251 -3.52 11.64 1.11
CA GLY A 251 -2.68 12.81 0.76
C GLY A 251 -1.45 13.00 1.65
N TYR A 252 -1.21 12.13 2.63
CA TYR A 252 -0.06 12.24 3.55
C TYR A 252 1.29 12.23 2.84
N ASN A 253 1.45 11.44 1.78
CA ASN A 253 2.70 11.35 1.01
C ASN A 253 2.96 12.65 0.23
N PHE A 254 1.94 13.28 -0.34
CA PHE A 254 2.06 14.62 -0.92
C PHE A 254 2.36 15.66 0.13
N GLN A 255 1.70 15.61 1.29
CA GLN A 255 1.97 16.53 2.40
C GLN A 255 3.42 16.41 2.86
N TRP A 256 3.97 15.19 2.96
CA TRP A 256 5.37 14.97 3.27
C TRP A 256 6.30 15.59 2.23
N ALA A 257 6.03 15.38 0.95
CA ALA A 257 6.84 15.99 -0.13
C ALA A 257 6.90 17.50 -0.02
N TRP A 258 5.76 18.15 0.23
CA TRP A 258 5.72 19.61 0.42
C TRP A 258 6.38 20.07 1.71
N SER A 259 6.15 19.37 2.83
CA SER A 259 6.68 19.76 4.14
C SER A 259 8.20 19.64 4.20
N SER A 260 8.76 18.55 3.67
CA SER A 260 10.20 18.33 3.60
C SER A 260 10.88 19.35 2.67
N ALA A 261 10.27 19.66 1.53
CA ALA A 261 10.76 20.68 0.61
C ALA A 261 10.75 22.08 1.25
N TRP A 262 9.68 22.39 1.97
CA TRP A 262 9.58 23.67 2.68
C TRP A 262 10.65 23.80 3.77
N ALA A 263 10.86 22.76 4.59
CA ALA A 263 11.87 22.75 5.64
C ALA A 263 13.29 22.94 5.07
N CYS A 264 13.61 22.23 3.99
CA CYS A 264 14.86 22.39 3.26
C CYS A 264 15.03 23.84 2.74
N ALA A 265 13.99 24.40 2.11
CA ALA A 265 14.05 25.76 1.55
C ALA A 265 14.28 26.83 2.64
N GLN A 266 13.69 26.69 3.83
CA GLN A 266 13.92 27.61 4.95
C GLN A 266 15.40 27.64 5.38
N ASP A 267 16.05 26.47 5.45
CA ASP A 267 17.47 26.38 5.78
C ASP A 267 18.36 27.02 4.69
N LEU A 268 18.06 26.72 3.43
CA LEU A 268 18.79 27.28 2.28
C LEU A 268 18.70 28.82 2.19
N ILE A 269 17.59 29.43 2.62
CA ILE A 269 17.40 30.86 2.65
C ILE A 269 18.13 31.48 3.87
N ALA A 270 18.04 30.87 5.04
CA ALA A 270 18.67 31.35 6.26
C ALA A 270 20.19 31.52 6.14
N VAL A 271 20.84 30.61 5.42
CA VAL A 271 22.29 30.67 5.15
C VAL A 271 22.70 31.82 4.23
N ARG A 272 21.82 32.30 3.36
CA ARG A 272 22.10 33.46 2.46
C ARG A 272 21.99 34.82 3.15
N GLY A 273 21.43 34.85 4.36
CA GLY A 273 21.22 36.09 5.14
C GLY A 273 22.29 36.39 6.17
N GLN A 274 23.35 35.58 6.23
CA GLN A 274 24.56 35.80 7.02
C GLN A 274 25.74 36.18 6.11
#